data_bbb769684086a01984b989ce8bf0408f
#
_entry.id   bbb769684086a01984b989ce8bf0408f
#
_cell.length_a   1.000
_cell.length_b   1.000
_cell.length_c   1.000
_cell.angle_alpha   90.00
_cell.angle_beta   90.00
_cell.angle_gamma   90.00
#
_symmetry.space_group_name_H-M   'P 1'
#
loop_
_entity.id
_entity.type
_entity.pdbx_description
1 polymer ?
#
loop_
_entity_poly.entity_id
_entity_poly.type
_entity_poly.pdbx_seq_one_letter_code
_entity_poly.pdbx_strand_id
1 'polypeptide(L)'
;MPRKRSKPPEGSAFDAGLRLIAMRDHSSWEIRQKLLKRGHPEADVAAAEARLIEMGFLGDRGFAFQYVRRRSRTHGLLAISAELAAKRVDRETAEAALARVEPHAQVLAAHRLAHRLAGNTEFGSYRELLHKVGARLLRRGFPMDVARAACKDLWRGTPEEAEA
;
A
#
# COMPACT_ATOMS: atom_id res chain seq x y z
N MET A 1 20.27 6.70 -30.87
CA MET A 1 20.09 7.84 -29.93
C MET A 1 21.07 7.68 -28.78
N PRO A 2 22.05 8.58 -28.58
CA PRO A 2 22.95 8.50 -27.44
C PRO A 2 22.16 8.78 -26.16
N ARG A 3 22.24 7.85 -25.19
CA ARG A 3 21.72 8.06 -23.83
C ARG A 3 22.40 9.31 -23.24
N LYS A 4 21.61 10.32 -22.83
CA LYS A 4 22.11 11.47 -22.06
C LYS A 4 22.94 10.92 -20.90
N ARG A 5 24.23 11.22 -20.89
CA ARG A 5 25.11 10.97 -19.74
C ARG A 5 24.48 11.69 -18.55
N SER A 6 23.95 10.95 -17.59
CA SER A 6 23.51 11.51 -16.32
C SER A 6 24.68 12.17 -15.63
N LYS A 7 24.45 13.36 -15.06
CA LYS A 7 25.43 14.04 -14.20
C LYS A 7 25.93 13.03 -13.14
N PRO A 8 27.24 12.98 -12.84
CA PRO A 8 27.73 12.09 -11.79
C PRO A 8 26.95 12.33 -10.48
N PRO A 9 26.67 11.28 -9.70
CA PRO A 9 25.90 11.39 -8.48
C PRO A 9 26.61 12.27 -7.45
N GLU A 10 25.86 13.11 -6.74
CA GLU A 10 26.38 13.93 -5.66
C GLU A 10 26.48 13.10 -4.36
N GLY A 11 27.70 12.87 -3.89
CA GLY A 11 27.99 12.13 -2.66
C GLY A 11 27.98 10.61 -2.84
N SER A 12 28.15 9.88 -1.74
CA SER A 12 28.18 8.42 -1.75
C SER A 12 26.79 7.82 -1.91
N ALA A 13 26.71 6.58 -2.45
CA ALA A 13 25.44 5.83 -2.51
C ALA A 13 24.86 5.62 -1.11
N PHE A 14 25.69 5.44 -0.10
CA PHE A 14 25.28 5.30 1.30
C PHE A 14 24.59 6.57 1.83
N ASP A 15 25.20 7.75 1.67
CA ASP A 15 24.61 9.02 2.12
C ASP A 15 23.31 9.34 1.37
N ALA A 16 23.29 9.02 0.07
CA ALA A 16 22.06 9.15 -0.74
C ALA A 16 20.94 8.21 -0.25
N GLY A 17 21.30 6.99 0.15
CA GLY A 17 20.39 6.02 0.76
C GLY A 17 19.84 6.50 2.10
N LEU A 18 20.70 6.99 2.99
CA LEU A 18 20.28 7.58 4.28
C LEU A 18 19.30 8.73 4.10
N ARG A 19 19.58 9.66 3.16
CA ARG A 19 18.65 10.76 2.86
C ARG A 19 17.28 10.26 2.37
N LEU A 20 17.25 9.19 1.58
CA LEU A 20 15.99 8.60 1.13
C LEU A 20 15.18 8.01 2.28
N ILE A 21 15.83 7.24 3.15
CA ILE A 21 15.21 6.61 4.32
C ILE A 21 14.71 7.66 5.32
N ALA A 22 15.45 8.75 5.51
CA ALA A 22 15.04 9.86 6.36
C ALA A 22 13.76 10.57 5.89
N MET A 23 13.46 10.52 4.58
CA MET A 23 12.25 11.15 4.04
C MET A 23 10.98 10.28 4.26
N ARG A 24 11.09 8.96 4.10
CA ARG A 24 10.02 7.97 4.32
C ARG A 24 10.59 6.56 4.31
N ASP A 25 9.79 5.61 4.77
CA ASP A 25 10.11 4.19 4.64
C ASP A 25 10.20 3.77 3.17
N HIS A 26 11.16 2.90 2.88
CA HIS A 26 11.40 2.31 1.57
C HIS A 26 11.66 0.80 1.72
N SER A 27 11.26 0.00 0.73
CA SER A 27 11.78 -1.36 0.60
C SER A 27 13.22 -1.33 0.10
N SER A 28 13.96 -2.41 0.32
CA SER A 28 15.33 -2.58 -0.16
C SER A 28 15.39 -2.40 -1.67
N TRP A 29 14.45 -2.99 -2.40
CA TRP A 29 14.32 -2.81 -3.85
C TRP A 29 14.10 -1.34 -4.25
N GLU A 30 13.24 -0.58 -3.56
CA GLU A 30 13.00 0.84 -3.85
C GLU A 30 14.27 1.68 -3.67
N ILE A 31 15.05 1.44 -2.61
CA ILE A 31 16.35 2.11 -2.38
C ILE A 31 17.30 1.80 -3.53
N ARG A 32 17.49 0.51 -3.85
CA ARG A 32 18.35 0.07 -4.95
C ARG A 32 17.98 0.77 -6.27
N GLN A 33 16.70 0.74 -6.66
CA GLN A 33 16.23 1.36 -7.90
C GLN A 33 16.48 2.88 -7.92
N LYS A 34 16.26 3.56 -6.81
CA LYS A 34 16.45 5.01 -6.69
C LYS A 34 17.92 5.40 -6.77
N LEU A 35 18.82 4.64 -6.17
CA LEU A 35 20.26 4.88 -6.22
C LEU A 35 20.81 4.63 -7.63
N LEU A 36 20.42 3.52 -8.27
CA LEU A 36 20.78 3.25 -9.68
C LEU A 36 20.28 4.36 -10.63
N LYS A 37 19.03 4.81 -10.45
CA LYS A 37 18.45 5.90 -11.25
C LYS A 37 19.20 7.23 -11.07
N ARG A 38 19.82 7.46 -9.91
CA ARG A 38 20.66 8.63 -9.65
C ARG A 38 22.07 8.52 -10.24
N GLY A 39 22.40 7.39 -10.86
CA GLY A 39 23.66 7.15 -11.55
C GLY A 39 24.76 6.57 -10.67
N HIS A 40 24.45 6.10 -9.46
CA HIS A 40 25.43 5.38 -8.65
C HIS A 40 25.77 4.04 -9.32
N PRO A 41 27.07 3.64 -9.34
CA PRO A 41 27.49 2.33 -9.85
C PRO A 41 26.84 1.19 -9.07
N GLU A 42 26.56 0.09 -9.74
CA GLU A 42 25.86 -1.06 -9.11
C GLU A 42 26.63 -1.63 -7.92
N ALA A 43 27.96 -1.69 -7.98
CA ALA A 43 28.80 -2.14 -6.88
C ALA A 43 28.65 -1.23 -5.64
N ASP A 44 28.63 0.10 -5.84
CA ASP A 44 28.46 1.06 -4.76
C ASP A 44 27.06 0.99 -4.15
N VAL A 45 26.05 0.75 -4.99
CA VAL A 45 24.65 0.55 -4.54
C VAL A 45 24.53 -0.72 -3.70
N ALA A 46 25.13 -1.83 -4.15
CA ALA A 46 25.10 -3.09 -3.40
C ALA A 46 25.82 -2.96 -2.05
N ALA A 47 26.98 -2.28 -2.00
CA ALA A 47 27.71 -2.02 -0.76
C ALA A 47 26.94 -1.11 0.19
N ALA A 48 26.29 -0.07 -0.35
CA ALA A 48 25.45 0.84 0.44
C ALA A 48 24.23 0.13 1.02
N GLU A 49 23.53 -0.71 0.22
CA GLU A 49 22.40 -1.50 0.66
C GLU A 49 22.77 -2.45 1.80
N ALA A 50 23.85 -3.22 1.64
CA ALA A 50 24.34 -4.13 2.67
C ALA A 50 24.64 -3.39 3.99
N ARG A 51 25.33 -2.26 3.92
CA ARG A 51 25.65 -1.45 5.10
C ARG A 51 24.42 -0.85 5.78
N LEU A 52 23.44 -0.38 5.00
CA LEU A 52 22.18 0.15 5.55
C LEU A 52 21.37 -0.95 6.26
N ILE A 53 21.41 -2.18 5.75
CA ILE A 53 20.78 -3.35 6.39
C ILE A 53 21.53 -3.72 7.68
N GLU A 54 22.85 -3.82 7.64
CA GLU A 54 23.68 -4.13 8.79
C GLU A 54 23.46 -3.15 9.95
N MET A 55 23.33 -1.85 9.62
CA MET A 55 23.07 -0.79 10.59
C MET A 55 21.59 -0.71 11.04
N GLY A 56 20.71 -1.54 10.50
CA GLY A 56 19.30 -1.58 10.86
C GLY A 56 18.46 -0.43 10.30
N PHE A 57 19.00 0.38 9.38
CA PHE A 57 18.27 1.48 8.74
C PHE A 57 17.37 0.99 7.60
N LEU A 58 17.66 -0.16 7.01
CA LEU A 58 16.92 -0.74 5.90
C LEU A 58 16.55 -2.18 6.23
N GLY A 59 15.32 -2.59 5.90
CA GLY A 59 14.88 -3.97 6.07
C GLY A 59 13.43 -4.15 5.66
N ASP A 60 13.19 -5.12 4.78
CA ASP A 60 11.87 -5.35 4.19
C ASP A 60 10.83 -5.81 5.20
N ARG A 61 11.24 -6.51 6.26
CA ARG A 61 10.34 -6.90 7.35
C ARG A 61 9.76 -5.67 8.09
N GLY A 62 10.62 -4.77 8.54
CA GLY A 62 10.21 -3.53 9.20
C GLY A 62 9.36 -2.66 8.28
N PHE A 63 9.81 -2.53 7.02
CA PHE A 63 9.07 -1.82 5.98
C PHE A 63 7.67 -2.39 5.79
N ALA A 64 7.51 -3.72 5.61
CA ALA A 64 6.23 -4.37 5.38
C ALA A 64 5.25 -4.12 6.54
N PHE A 65 5.71 -4.27 7.80
CA PHE A 65 4.86 -4.02 8.97
C PHE A 65 4.37 -2.57 9.04
N GLN A 66 5.24 -1.59 8.85
CA GLN A 66 4.84 -0.17 8.86
C GLN A 66 3.93 0.16 7.67
N TYR A 67 4.22 -0.41 6.50
CA TYR A 67 3.42 -0.23 5.30
C TYR A 67 1.99 -0.76 5.51
N VAL A 68 1.84 -1.99 5.97
CA VAL A 68 0.54 -2.62 6.25
C VAL A 68 -0.22 -1.82 7.31
N ARG A 69 0.43 -1.46 8.43
CA ARG A 69 -0.19 -0.68 9.51
C ARG A 69 -0.77 0.66 9.03
N ARG A 70 -0.07 1.35 8.15
CA ARG A 70 -0.52 2.62 7.58
C ARG A 70 -1.62 2.42 6.54
N ARG A 71 -1.42 1.46 5.62
CA ARG A 71 -2.31 1.27 4.47
C ARG A 71 -3.63 0.62 4.86
N SER A 72 -3.67 -0.28 5.82
CA SER A 72 -4.88 -0.99 6.27
C SER A 72 -5.99 -0.07 6.80
N ARG A 73 -5.65 1.18 7.12
CA ARG A 73 -6.64 2.19 7.52
C ARG A 73 -7.56 2.63 6.37
N THR A 74 -7.14 2.46 5.12
CA THR A 74 -7.82 2.97 3.92
C THR A 74 -7.87 2.00 2.76
N HIS A 75 -7.21 0.85 2.86
CA HIS A 75 -7.13 -0.18 1.82
C HIS A 75 -7.35 -1.56 2.42
N GLY A 76 -7.95 -2.44 1.62
CA GLY A 76 -8.10 -3.85 1.94
C GLY A 76 -6.79 -4.62 1.73
N LEU A 77 -6.68 -5.78 2.39
CA LEU A 77 -5.46 -6.58 2.38
C LEU A 77 -5.07 -7.07 0.98
N LEU A 78 -6.03 -7.28 0.08
CA LEU A 78 -5.74 -7.69 -1.30
C LEU A 78 -4.91 -6.64 -2.06
N ALA A 79 -5.29 -5.36 -1.95
CA ALA A 79 -4.51 -4.29 -2.57
C ALA A 79 -3.14 -4.12 -1.90
N ILE A 80 -3.07 -4.21 -0.58
CA ILE A 80 -1.82 -4.06 0.17
C ILE A 80 -0.84 -5.19 -0.19
N SER A 81 -1.31 -6.43 -0.33
CA SER A 81 -0.51 -7.56 -0.78
C SER A 81 0.09 -7.31 -2.17
N ALA A 82 -0.73 -6.85 -3.12
CA ALA A 82 -0.28 -6.51 -4.46
C ALA A 82 0.75 -5.35 -4.45
N GLU A 83 0.54 -4.33 -3.60
CA GLU A 83 1.46 -3.21 -3.43
C GLU A 83 2.82 -3.66 -2.86
N LEU A 84 2.83 -4.57 -1.87
CA LEU A 84 4.07 -5.14 -1.31
C LEU A 84 4.82 -5.98 -2.35
N ALA A 85 4.11 -6.79 -3.14
CA ALA A 85 4.70 -7.54 -4.24
C ALA A 85 5.32 -6.63 -5.31
N ALA A 86 4.65 -5.52 -5.66
CA ALA A 86 5.19 -4.52 -6.58
C ALA A 86 6.46 -3.83 -6.04
N LYS A 87 6.63 -3.79 -4.72
CA LYS A 87 7.83 -3.29 -4.02
C LYS A 87 8.89 -4.36 -3.79
N ARG A 88 8.69 -5.56 -4.35
CA ARG A 88 9.59 -6.70 -4.26
C ARG A 88 9.86 -7.18 -2.83
N VAL A 89 8.91 -6.94 -1.93
CA VAL A 89 8.90 -7.62 -0.63
C VAL A 89 8.57 -9.08 -0.86
N ASP A 90 9.34 -9.98 -0.26
CA ASP A 90 9.09 -11.41 -0.41
C ASP A 90 7.75 -11.82 0.19
N ARG A 91 7.23 -12.95 -0.30
CA ARG A 91 5.89 -13.42 0.04
C ARG A 91 5.72 -13.72 1.53
N GLU A 92 6.68 -14.38 2.13
CA GLU A 92 6.63 -14.76 3.55
C GLU A 92 6.59 -13.52 4.45
N THR A 93 7.47 -12.56 4.18
CA THR A 93 7.50 -11.27 4.88
C THR A 93 6.18 -10.49 4.70
N ALA A 94 5.62 -10.48 3.50
CA ALA A 94 4.35 -9.82 3.23
C ALA A 94 3.19 -10.50 3.96
N GLU A 95 3.08 -11.82 3.90
CA GLU A 95 2.05 -12.61 4.60
C GLU A 95 2.13 -12.43 6.12
N ALA A 96 3.34 -12.46 6.70
CA ALA A 96 3.55 -12.23 8.13
C ALA A 96 3.11 -10.82 8.57
N ALA A 97 3.31 -9.81 7.72
CA ALA A 97 2.85 -8.45 8.02
C ALA A 97 1.33 -8.31 7.89
N LEU A 98 0.73 -8.90 6.86
CA LEU A 98 -0.72 -8.88 6.62
C LEU A 98 -1.50 -9.61 7.72
N ALA A 99 -0.97 -10.73 8.21
CA ALA A 99 -1.58 -11.53 9.28
C ALA A 99 -1.73 -10.78 10.62
N ARG A 100 -1.05 -9.64 10.78
CA ARG A 100 -1.20 -8.80 12.00
C ARG A 100 -2.40 -7.87 11.97
N VAL A 101 -3.08 -7.77 10.84
CA VAL A 101 -4.27 -6.92 10.74
C VAL A 101 -5.48 -7.70 11.21
N GLU A 102 -6.08 -7.23 12.28
CA GLU A 102 -7.30 -7.83 12.82
C GLU A 102 -8.45 -7.76 11.79
N PRO A 103 -9.19 -8.85 11.58
CA PRO A 103 -10.32 -8.87 10.63
C PRO A 103 -11.33 -7.75 10.89
N HIS A 104 -11.66 -7.51 12.15
CA HIS A 104 -12.58 -6.44 12.55
C HIS A 104 -12.06 -5.05 12.16
N ALA A 105 -10.76 -4.81 12.23
CA ALA A 105 -10.16 -3.54 11.80
C ALA A 105 -10.34 -3.28 10.30
N GLN A 106 -10.33 -4.34 9.48
CA GLN A 106 -10.60 -4.25 8.04
C GLN A 106 -12.07 -3.91 7.75
N VAL A 107 -13.00 -4.52 8.48
CA VAL A 107 -14.43 -4.20 8.38
C VAL A 107 -14.64 -2.72 8.72
N LEU A 108 -14.14 -2.26 9.86
CA LEU A 108 -14.25 -0.84 10.26
C LEU A 108 -13.60 0.12 9.25
N ALA A 109 -12.49 -0.26 8.64
CA ALA A 109 -11.83 0.55 7.61
C ALA A 109 -12.70 0.67 6.35
N ALA A 110 -13.35 -0.42 5.92
CA ALA A 110 -14.28 -0.43 4.81
C ALA A 110 -15.50 0.46 5.07
N HIS A 111 -16.12 0.34 6.24
CA HIS A 111 -17.26 1.16 6.66
C HIS A 111 -16.91 2.65 6.67
N ARG A 112 -15.81 3.04 7.32
CA ARG A 112 -15.35 4.45 7.31
C ARG A 112 -15.08 4.97 5.90
N LEU A 113 -14.51 4.13 5.02
CA LEU A 113 -14.28 4.52 3.64
C LEU A 113 -15.59 4.63 2.86
N ALA A 114 -16.52 3.69 3.05
CA ALA A 114 -17.83 3.72 2.42
C ALA A 114 -18.61 5.00 2.77
N HIS A 115 -18.66 5.37 4.04
CA HIS A 115 -19.24 6.64 4.49
C HIS A 115 -18.64 7.86 3.82
N ARG A 116 -17.30 7.93 3.73
CA ARG A 116 -16.62 9.04 3.04
C ARG A 116 -16.91 9.07 1.53
N LEU A 117 -17.00 7.90 0.90
CA LEU A 117 -17.27 7.80 -0.53
C LEU A 117 -18.73 8.13 -0.88
N ALA A 118 -19.67 7.79 0.00
CA ALA A 118 -21.07 8.14 -0.14
C ALA A 118 -21.29 9.64 0.11
N GLY A 119 -20.60 10.23 1.10
CA GLY A 119 -20.81 11.61 1.49
C GLY A 119 -22.28 11.89 1.82
N ASN A 120 -22.82 12.95 1.23
CA ASN A 120 -24.22 13.33 1.33
C ASN A 120 -25.05 12.88 0.11
N THR A 121 -24.52 11.93 -0.70
CA THR A 121 -25.21 11.47 -1.89
C THR A 121 -26.39 10.58 -1.50
N GLU A 122 -27.57 10.90 -2.00
CA GLU A 122 -28.73 10.00 -1.97
C GLU A 122 -28.64 9.04 -3.16
N PHE A 123 -28.92 7.76 -2.91
CA PHE A 123 -28.89 6.71 -3.92
C PHE A 123 -30.31 6.23 -4.18
N GLY A 124 -30.70 6.19 -5.45
CA GLY A 124 -32.04 5.78 -5.86
C GLY A 124 -32.31 4.27 -5.69
N SER A 125 -31.25 3.45 -5.54
CA SER A 125 -31.35 2.01 -5.28
C SER A 125 -30.09 1.47 -4.61
N TYR A 126 -30.23 0.32 -3.94
CA TYR A 126 -29.08 -0.39 -3.36
C TYR A 126 -28.08 -0.82 -4.45
N ARG A 127 -28.56 -1.18 -5.62
CA ARG A 127 -27.72 -1.51 -6.79
C ARG A 127 -26.84 -0.31 -7.20
N GLU A 128 -27.41 0.88 -7.21
CA GLU A 128 -26.66 2.11 -7.51
C GLU A 128 -25.57 2.36 -6.46
N LEU A 129 -25.91 2.22 -5.16
CA LEU A 129 -24.96 2.33 -4.05
C LEU A 129 -23.81 1.31 -4.20
N LEU A 130 -24.11 0.04 -4.44
CA LEU A 130 -23.11 -1.00 -4.68
C LEU A 130 -22.22 -0.66 -5.88
N HIS A 131 -22.81 -0.19 -6.98
CA HIS A 131 -22.07 0.16 -8.18
C HIS A 131 -21.13 1.35 -7.94
N LYS A 132 -21.58 2.37 -7.23
CA LYS A 132 -20.79 3.60 -6.99
C LYS A 132 -19.81 3.46 -5.82
N VAL A 133 -20.25 2.97 -4.68
CA VAL A 133 -19.44 2.86 -3.46
C VAL A 133 -18.76 1.48 -3.38
N GLY A 134 -19.50 0.40 -3.55
CA GLY A 134 -18.97 -0.97 -3.47
C GLY A 134 -17.85 -1.21 -4.46
N ALA A 135 -18.01 -0.79 -5.73
CA ALA A 135 -16.95 -0.90 -6.73
C ALA A 135 -15.66 -0.15 -6.34
N ARG A 136 -15.77 0.97 -5.61
CA ARG A 136 -14.59 1.69 -5.12
C ARG A 136 -13.92 0.96 -3.96
N LEU A 137 -14.70 0.32 -3.07
CA LEU A 137 -14.16 -0.54 -2.01
C LEU A 137 -13.40 -1.73 -2.59
N LEU A 138 -13.97 -2.40 -3.60
CA LEU A 138 -13.30 -3.50 -4.30
C LEU A 138 -11.99 -3.05 -4.95
N ARG A 139 -11.97 -1.90 -5.65
CA ARG A 139 -10.73 -1.34 -6.21
C ARG A 139 -9.70 -0.96 -5.16
N ARG A 140 -10.13 -0.71 -3.92
CA ARG A 140 -9.25 -0.51 -2.77
C ARG A 140 -8.80 -1.83 -2.11
N GLY A 141 -9.22 -2.98 -2.66
CA GLY A 141 -8.78 -4.30 -2.23
C GLY A 141 -9.54 -4.87 -1.03
N PHE A 142 -10.71 -4.32 -0.70
CA PHE A 142 -11.60 -4.96 0.28
C PHE A 142 -12.32 -6.14 -0.37
N PRO A 143 -12.50 -7.27 0.34
CA PRO A 143 -13.28 -8.41 -0.16
C PRO A 143 -14.74 -8.04 -0.45
N MET A 144 -15.41 -8.82 -1.30
CA MET A 144 -16.77 -8.55 -1.73
C MET A 144 -17.79 -8.56 -0.57
N ASP A 145 -17.67 -9.52 0.34
CA ASP A 145 -18.50 -9.64 1.54
C ASP A 145 -18.38 -8.40 2.45
N VAL A 146 -17.14 -7.95 2.68
CA VAL A 146 -16.86 -6.73 3.45
C VAL A 146 -17.39 -5.48 2.75
N ALA A 147 -17.24 -5.40 1.42
CA ALA A 147 -17.76 -4.27 0.65
C ALA A 147 -19.31 -4.24 0.65
N ARG A 148 -19.96 -5.39 0.54
CA ARG A 148 -21.42 -5.50 0.64
C ARG A 148 -21.91 -5.14 2.03
N ALA A 149 -21.30 -5.66 3.09
CA ALA A 149 -21.66 -5.32 4.47
C ALA A 149 -21.57 -3.79 4.70
N ALA A 150 -20.50 -3.16 4.27
CA ALA A 150 -20.34 -1.72 4.40
C ALA A 150 -21.38 -0.92 3.60
N CYS A 151 -21.81 -1.40 2.42
CA CYS A 151 -22.88 -0.78 1.65
C CYS A 151 -24.26 -1.03 2.29
N LYS A 152 -24.50 -2.22 2.86
CA LYS A 152 -25.76 -2.54 3.55
C LYS A 152 -26.00 -1.62 4.73
N ASP A 153 -24.98 -1.32 5.52
CA ASP A 153 -25.05 -0.38 6.64
C ASP A 153 -25.35 1.07 6.21
N LEU A 154 -24.94 1.44 5.01
CA LEU A 154 -25.20 2.77 4.45
C LEU A 154 -26.60 2.89 3.84
N TRP A 155 -27.19 1.76 3.47
CA TRP A 155 -28.47 1.75 2.79
C TRP A 155 -29.59 2.18 3.74
N ARG A 156 -30.37 3.18 3.32
CA ARG A 156 -31.51 3.72 4.12
C ARG A 156 -32.87 3.29 3.58
N GLY A 157 -32.90 2.49 2.50
CA GLY A 157 -34.12 1.89 1.96
C GLY A 157 -34.53 0.62 2.71
N THR A 158 -35.47 -0.10 2.18
CA THR A 158 -35.94 -1.36 2.80
C THR A 158 -34.88 -2.45 2.77
N PRO A 159 -34.85 -3.36 3.79
CA PRO A 159 -33.94 -4.50 3.80
C PRO A 159 -34.08 -5.41 2.58
N GLU A 160 -35.28 -5.57 2.06
CA GLU A 160 -35.60 -6.42 0.89
C GLU A 160 -34.92 -5.91 -0.38
N GLU A 161 -34.78 -4.58 -0.55
CA GLU A 161 -34.04 -3.99 -1.67
C GLU A 161 -32.54 -4.23 -1.59
N ALA A 162 -32.00 -4.52 -0.40
CA ALA A 162 -30.59 -4.83 -0.19
C ALA A 162 -30.26 -6.32 -0.43
N GLU A 163 -31.25 -7.18 -0.55
CA GLU A 163 -31.11 -8.62 -0.74
C GLU A 163 -31.42 -9.06 -2.18
N ALA A 164 -32.05 -8.20 -2.97
CA ALA A 164 -32.35 -8.39 -4.39
C ALA A 164 -31.16 -8.04 -5.31
#